data_d0973d673e127933e23afbf268c039b0
#
_entry.id   d0973d673e127933e23afbf268c039b0
#
_cell.length_a   1.000
_cell.length_b   1.000
_cell.length_c   1.000
_cell.angle_alpha   90.00
_cell.angle_beta   90.00
_cell.angle_gamma   90.00
#
_symmetry.space_group_name_H-M   'P 1'
#
loop_
_entity.id
_entity.type
_entity.pdbx_description
1 polymer ?
#
loop_
_entity_poly.entity_id
_entity_poly.type
_entity_poly.pdbx_seq_one_letter_code
_entity_poly.pdbx_strand_id
1 'polypeptide(L)'
;MSRKKAYPIPDVSKTFFYGNVVSGRSMGDVVYLKSRKNYSFRLFLIFESGDTKIVQRSGYPDRQLTRQKRDETLMQISKGTFVPFSYSVREFYDYWLYYHMIHEKHITYNTFIMYRNLIMNYINPVIGAKWLNKLKREDLVKVLHKISSKDLQRTAIGMITGSLRYAQSHNYLPYNIYDGLSAELRRKNISTMTRKRSSPVYSIEQISHLLCLCREKEPQLYLPMLLAATAGLRISEIIALRYEDIDFLNKKISVERQLGRSIYPNEQSSNRPVLSQELKLKTKRSRRTVELADFVLEEILFERQRYEKHRTENPSFLDLGYLCCQENGQCYHRRFYAKAYNRLTEQCDFPRLSWRKFRNSYATILAGYKINMKTISECLGHYSPDFTSKVYVATKNLSAYDISEAIEEYVSANHLLPE
;
A
#
# COMPACT_ATOMS: atom_id res chain seq x y z
N MET A 1 -1.19 -3.01 27.28
CA MET A 1 -0.89 -2.89 25.83
C MET A 1 -1.50 -4.07 25.10
N SER A 2 -2.54 -3.86 24.31
CA SER A 2 -3.21 -4.91 23.53
C SER A 2 -2.24 -5.51 22.52
N ARG A 3 -1.86 -6.76 22.69
CA ARG A 3 -1.09 -7.56 21.72
C ARG A 3 -1.88 -7.57 20.42
N LYS A 4 -1.42 -6.88 19.38
CA LYS A 4 -2.04 -6.93 18.06
C LYS A 4 -2.04 -8.38 17.61
N LYS A 5 -3.24 -8.96 17.51
CA LYS A 5 -3.47 -10.31 16.99
C LYS A 5 -2.82 -10.43 15.61
N ALA A 6 -2.14 -11.55 15.37
CA ALA A 6 -1.79 -11.98 14.02
C ALA A 6 -3.05 -11.94 13.15
N TYR A 7 -2.89 -11.70 11.84
CA TYR A 7 -4.01 -11.84 10.90
C TYR A 7 -4.09 -13.32 10.53
N PRO A 8 -5.02 -14.09 11.12
CA PRO A 8 -5.15 -15.49 10.73
C PRO A 8 -5.48 -15.55 9.24
N ILE A 9 -4.80 -16.45 8.53
CA ILE A 9 -5.17 -16.78 7.16
C ILE A 9 -6.52 -17.48 7.25
N PRO A 10 -7.57 -17.00 6.57
CA PRO A 10 -8.88 -17.63 6.61
C PRO A 10 -8.82 -19.01 5.97
N ASP A 11 -9.55 -19.95 6.53
CA ASP A 11 -9.80 -21.23 5.87
C ASP A 11 -10.78 -20.99 4.71
N VAL A 12 -10.35 -21.28 3.48
CA VAL A 12 -11.15 -21.12 2.28
C VAL A 12 -11.43 -22.47 1.65
N SER A 13 -12.57 -22.57 0.96
CA SER A 13 -12.94 -23.80 0.26
C SER A 13 -11.86 -24.23 -0.73
N LYS A 14 -11.48 -25.52 -0.68
CA LYS A 14 -10.53 -26.11 -1.63
C LYS A 14 -10.95 -25.95 -3.08
N THR A 15 -12.25 -25.76 -3.33
CA THR A 15 -12.81 -25.59 -4.68
C THR A 15 -12.31 -24.33 -5.40
N PHE A 16 -11.81 -23.31 -4.68
CA PHE A 16 -11.14 -22.15 -5.30
C PHE A 16 -9.84 -22.52 -6.02
N PHE A 17 -9.21 -23.64 -5.65
CA PHE A 17 -7.94 -24.08 -6.22
C PHE A 17 -8.09 -25.08 -7.36
N TYR A 18 -9.32 -25.46 -7.73
CA TYR A 18 -9.55 -26.41 -8.82
C TYR A 18 -9.36 -25.78 -10.21
N GLY A 19 -9.46 -24.46 -10.32
CA GLY A 19 -9.50 -23.79 -11.63
C GLY A 19 -10.84 -23.95 -12.33
N ASN A 20 -10.84 -23.71 -13.64
CA ASN A 20 -12.04 -23.85 -14.45
C ASN A 20 -12.37 -25.33 -14.74
N VAL A 21 -13.63 -25.59 -15.10
CA VAL A 21 -14.03 -26.89 -15.58
C VAL A 21 -13.52 -27.08 -17.01
N VAL A 22 -12.69 -28.07 -17.22
CA VAL A 22 -12.13 -28.42 -18.54
C VAL A 22 -13.09 -29.31 -19.33
N SER A 23 -13.70 -30.25 -18.65
CA SER A 23 -14.68 -31.16 -19.27
C SER A 23 -15.68 -31.67 -18.23
N GLY A 24 -16.80 -32.17 -18.73
CA GLY A 24 -17.82 -32.79 -17.88
C GLY A 24 -18.80 -33.66 -18.68
N ARG A 25 -19.37 -34.63 -18.00
CA ARG A 25 -20.39 -35.53 -18.58
C ARG A 25 -21.53 -35.77 -17.61
N SER A 26 -22.69 -36.10 -18.13
CA SER A 26 -23.81 -36.54 -17.31
C SER A 26 -23.53 -37.93 -16.72
N MET A 27 -23.92 -38.11 -15.46
CA MET A 27 -23.90 -39.42 -14.78
C MET A 27 -25.33 -39.98 -14.72
N GLY A 28 -25.71 -40.72 -15.76
CA GLY A 28 -27.04 -41.29 -15.86
C GLY A 28 -28.13 -40.29 -16.28
N ASP A 29 -29.38 -40.73 -16.21
CA ASP A 29 -30.55 -39.89 -16.50
C ASP A 29 -30.99 -39.04 -15.28
N VAL A 30 -31.99 -38.26 -15.50
CA VAL A 30 -32.65 -37.42 -14.47
C VAL A 30 -33.38 -38.33 -13.47
N VAL A 31 -33.17 -38.06 -12.18
CA VAL A 31 -33.71 -38.84 -11.05
C VAL A 31 -34.66 -38.00 -10.22
N TYR A 32 -35.78 -38.59 -9.84
CA TYR A 32 -36.71 -37.99 -8.89
C TYR A 32 -36.23 -38.20 -7.44
N LEU A 33 -36.05 -37.11 -6.71
CA LEU A 33 -35.66 -37.13 -5.28
C LEU A 33 -36.91 -37.16 -4.41
N LYS A 34 -37.28 -38.32 -3.88
CA LYS A 34 -38.46 -38.48 -3.02
C LYS A 34 -38.42 -37.55 -1.77
N SER A 35 -37.26 -37.42 -1.16
CA SER A 35 -37.06 -36.61 0.04
C SER A 35 -37.27 -35.09 -0.18
N ARG A 36 -37.02 -34.60 -1.41
CA ARG A 36 -37.15 -33.17 -1.78
C ARG A 36 -38.32 -32.90 -2.71
N LYS A 37 -39.06 -33.93 -3.11
CA LYS A 37 -40.18 -33.86 -4.08
C LYS A 37 -39.83 -33.09 -5.36
N ASN A 38 -38.62 -33.31 -5.91
CA ASN A 38 -38.14 -32.62 -7.11
C ASN A 38 -37.20 -33.54 -7.92
N TYR A 39 -36.91 -33.12 -9.15
CA TYR A 39 -35.98 -33.81 -10.03
C TYR A 39 -34.57 -33.27 -9.93
N SER A 40 -33.59 -34.13 -10.25
CA SER A 40 -32.16 -33.78 -10.20
C SER A 40 -31.38 -34.50 -11.30
N PHE A 41 -30.21 -33.95 -11.63
CA PHE A 41 -29.21 -34.64 -12.45
C PHE A 41 -27.82 -34.51 -11.80
N ARG A 42 -26.91 -35.42 -12.16
CA ARG A 42 -25.53 -35.45 -11.69
C ARG A 42 -24.58 -35.24 -12.86
N LEU A 43 -23.50 -34.49 -12.60
CA LEU A 43 -22.44 -34.26 -13.55
C LEU A 43 -21.12 -34.71 -12.95
N PHE A 44 -20.32 -35.43 -13.72
CA PHE A 44 -18.92 -35.67 -13.41
C PHE A 44 -18.10 -34.58 -14.09
N LEU A 45 -17.29 -33.83 -13.32
CA LEU A 45 -16.52 -32.69 -13.77
C LEU A 45 -15.03 -32.96 -13.61
N ILE A 46 -14.24 -32.51 -14.57
CA ILE A 46 -12.77 -32.50 -14.54
C ILE A 46 -12.33 -31.03 -14.57
N PHE A 47 -11.41 -30.69 -13.68
CA PHE A 47 -10.91 -29.33 -13.49
C PHE A 47 -9.48 -29.15 -14.04
N GLU A 48 -9.07 -27.89 -14.26
CA GLU A 48 -7.70 -27.54 -14.69
C GLU A 48 -6.61 -28.09 -13.76
N SER A 49 -6.90 -28.18 -12.45
CA SER A 49 -5.99 -28.78 -11.46
C SER A 49 -5.80 -30.31 -11.62
N GLY A 50 -6.60 -30.98 -12.47
CA GLY A 50 -6.70 -32.42 -12.55
C GLY A 50 -7.67 -33.03 -11.54
N ASP A 51 -8.21 -32.26 -10.61
CA ASP A 51 -9.22 -32.73 -9.67
C ASP A 51 -10.52 -33.12 -10.38
N THR A 52 -11.24 -34.09 -9.80
CA THR A 52 -12.54 -34.51 -10.31
C THR A 52 -13.61 -34.36 -9.23
N LYS A 53 -14.82 -33.98 -9.60
CA LYS A 53 -15.97 -33.89 -8.69
C LYS A 53 -17.26 -34.31 -9.34
N ILE A 54 -18.12 -34.89 -8.50
CA ILE A 54 -19.52 -35.16 -8.87
C ILE A 54 -20.35 -34.01 -8.26
N VAL A 55 -21.05 -33.29 -9.14
CA VAL A 55 -21.94 -32.20 -8.75
C VAL A 55 -23.37 -32.57 -9.07
N GLN A 56 -24.26 -32.45 -8.09
CA GLN A 56 -25.69 -32.66 -8.27
C GLN A 56 -26.41 -31.32 -8.38
N ARG A 57 -27.30 -31.18 -9.35
CA ARG A 57 -28.24 -30.08 -9.49
C ARG A 57 -29.65 -30.59 -9.26
N SER A 58 -30.43 -29.95 -8.38
CA SER A 58 -31.78 -30.37 -8.01
C SER A 58 -32.70 -29.15 -7.83
N GLY A 59 -33.99 -29.40 -7.61
CA GLY A 59 -34.97 -28.33 -7.40
C GLY A 59 -35.84 -28.06 -8.61
N TYR A 60 -35.84 -28.95 -9.58
CA TYR A 60 -36.67 -28.83 -10.78
C TYR A 60 -38.03 -29.54 -10.60
N PRO A 61 -39.13 -28.90 -11.05
CA PRO A 61 -40.48 -29.44 -10.83
C PRO A 61 -40.81 -30.65 -11.69
N ASP A 62 -40.26 -30.74 -12.87
CA ASP A 62 -40.58 -31.83 -13.84
C ASP A 62 -39.33 -32.40 -14.52
N ARG A 63 -39.53 -33.59 -15.12
CA ARG A 63 -38.44 -34.34 -15.73
C ARG A 63 -37.92 -33.71 -17.03
N GLN A 64 -38.81 -33.11 -17.83
CA GLN A 64 -38.46 -32.54 -19.12
C GLN A 64 -37.62 -31.29 -18.94
N LEU A 65 -38.04 -30.36 -18.06
CA LEU A 65 -37.28 -29.18 -17.71
C LEU A 65 -35.91 -29.56 -17.13
N THR A 66 -35.85 -30.64 -16.33
CA THR A 66 -34.56 -31.07 -15.73
C THR A 66 -33.61 -31.59 -16.81
N ARG A 67 -34.09 -32.31 -17.81
CA ARG A 67 -33.27 -32.71 -18.97
C ARG A 67 -32.77 -31.48 -19.74
N GLN A 68 -33.65 -30.56 -20.05
CA GLN A 68 -33.27 -29.32 -20.73
C GLN A 68 -32.15 -28.57 -19.94
N LYS A 69 -32.32 -28.43 -18.63
CA LYS A 69 -31.31 -27.76 -17.78
C LYS A 69 -29.99 -28.52 -17.68
N ARG A 70 -30.02 -29.85 -17.71
CA ARG A 70 -28.82 -30.67 -17.84
C ARG A 70 -28.07 -30.38 -19.14
N ASP A 71 -28.81 -30.38 -20.26
CA ASP A 71 -28.22 -30.22 -21.59
C ASP A 71 -27.70 -28.77 -21.79
N GLU A 72 -28.41 -27.76 -21.28
CA GLU A 72 -27.90 -26.38 -21.18
C GLU A 72 -26.58 -26.28 -20.36
N THR A 73 -26.52 -27.03 -19.24
CA THR A 73 -25.31 -27.06 -18.38
C THR A 73 -24.14 -27.73 -19.11
N LEU A 74 -24.38 -28.83 -19.82
CA LEU A 74 -23.33 -29.49 -20.63
C LEU A 74 -22.83 -28.58 -21.76
N MET A 75 -23.72 -27.80 -22.37
CA MET A 75 -23.32 -26.77 -23.35
C MET A 75 -22.50 -25.65 -22.70
N GLN A 76 -22.81 -25.20 -21.48
CA GLN A 76 -22.01 -24.24 -20.74
C GLN A 76 -20.61 -24.79 -20.43
N ILE A 77 -20.51 -26.07 -20.06
CA ILE A 77 -19.24 -26.76 -19.84
C ILE A 77 -18.41 -26.77 -21.13
N SER A 78 -18.99 -27.17 -22.26
CA SER A 78 -18.28 -27.16 -23.54
C SER A 78 -17.81 -25.78 -24.00
N LYS A 79 -18.53 -24.72 -23.60
CA LYS A 79 -18.16 -23.31 -23.85
C LYS A 79 -17.20 -22.75 -22.81
N GLY A 80 -16.82 -23.51 -21.76
CA GLY A 80 -15.97 -23.05 -20.68
C GLY A 80 -16.60 -21.96 -19.78
N THR A 81 -17.92 -21.81 -19.76
CA THR A 81 -18.66 -20.81 -19.00
C THR A 81 -19.39 -21.34 -17.78
N PHE A 82 -19.26 -22.63 -17.52
CA PHE A 82 -19.96 -23.29 -16.42
C PHE A 82 -19.31 -22.97 -15.07
N VAL A 83 -20.11 -22.51 -14.12
CA VAL A 83 -19.70 -22.23 -12.74
C VAL A 83 -20.23 -23.33 -11.82
N PRO A 84 -19.38 -24.27 -11.40
CA PRO A 84 -19.84 -25.45 -10.63
C PRO A 84 -20.21 -25.11 -9.19
N PHE A 85 -19.55 -24.11 -8.60
CA PHE A 85 -19.69 -23.75 -7.19
C PHE A 85 -20.23 -22.34 -7.03
N SER A 86 -20.96 -22.12 -5.95
CA SER A 86 -21.41 -20.77 -5.55
C SER A 86 -20.64 -20.36 -4.30
N TYR A 87 -20.14 -19.15 -4.30
CA TYR A 87 -19.40 -18.56 -3.19
C TYR A 87 -20.12 -17.32 -2.68
N SER A 88 -20.07 -17.09 -1.38
CA SER A 88 -20.44 -15.79 -0.83
C SER A 88 -19.37 -14.75 -1.20
N VAL A 89 -19.76 -13.47 -1.17
CA VAL A 89 -18.80 -12.37 -1.40
C VAL A 89 -17.68 -12.40 -0.36
N ARG A 90 -17.98 -12.77 0.90
CA ARG A 90 -16.98 -12.92 1.95
C ARG A 90 -15.95 -14.00 1.63
N GLU A 91 -16.38 -15.21 1.31
CA GLU A 91 -15.48 -16.32 0.95
C GLU A 91 -14.60 -15.96 -0.26
N PHE A 92 -15.18 -15.30 -1.27
CA PHE A 92 -14.42 -14.83 -2.43
C PHE A 92 -13.34 -13.82 -2.05
N TYR A 93 -13.66 -12.80 -1.23
CA TYR A 93 -12.66 -11.82 -0.82
C TYR A 93 -11.61 -12.37 0.13
N ASP A 94 -11.94 -13.36 0.96
CA ASP A 94 -10.98 -14.08 1.78
C ASP A 94 -10.00 -14.85 0.89
N TYR A 95 -10.50 -15.61 -0.10
CA TYR A 95 -9.63 -16.25 -1.08
C TYR A 95 -8.81 -15.23 -1.89
N TRP A 96 -9.48 -14.23 -2.49
CA TRP A 96 -8.82 -13.26 -3.36
C TRP A 96 -7.72 -12.48 -2.64
N LEU A 97 -7.95 -12.01 -1.41
CA LEU A 97 -6.97 -11.23 -0.67
C LEU A 97 -5.80 -12.08 -0.17
N TYR A 98 -6.09 -13.19 0.51
CA TYR A 98 -5.07 -13.95 1.22
C TYR A 98 -4.29 -14.92 0.31
N TYR A 99 -4.90 -15.40 -0.77
CA TYR A 99 -4.25 -16.32 -1.70
C TYR A 99 -3.82 -15.64 -2.99
N HIS A 100 -4.73 -15.08 -3.76
CA HIS A 100 -4.38 -14.45 -5.03
C HIS A 100 -3.49 -13.20 -4.84
N MET A 101 -3.90 -12.23 -4.00
CA MET A 101 -3.15 -10.97 -3.88
C MET A 101 -1.83 -11.14 -3.13
N ILE A 102 -1.77 -12.00 -2.11
CA ILE A 102 -0.52 -12.23 -1.35
C ILE A 102 0.42 -13.11 -2.15
N HIS A 103 -0.01 -14.32 -2.56
CA HIS A 103 0.89 -15.34 -3.11
C HIS A 103 1.18 -15.17 -4.60
N GLU A 104 0.22 -14.72 -5.41
CA GLU A 104 0.41 -14.55 -6.84
C GLU A 104 0.81 -13.12 -7.22
N LYS A 105 0.18 -12.10 -6.63
CA LYS A 105 0.45 -10.68 -6.94
C LYS A 105 1.52 -10.05 -6.06
N HIS A 106 1.95 -10.72 -5.00
CA HIS A 106 3.00 -10.26 -4.08
C HIS A 106 2.81 -8.81 -3.62
N ILE A 107 1.58 -8.45 -3.22
CA ILE A 107 1.26 -7.10 -2.78
C ILE A 107 2.04 -6.71 -1.51
N THR A 108 2.30 -5.41 -1.37
CA THR A 108 2.95 -4.90 -0.17
C THR A 108 2.04 -4.95 1.05
N TYR A 109 2.63 -5.00 2.26
CA TYR A 109 1.90 -4.97 3.52
C TYR A 109 0.89 -3.81 3.62
N ASN A 110 1.27 -2.62 3.16
CA ASN A 110 0.37 -1.46 3.21
C ASN A 110 -0.85 -1.64 2.29
N THR A 111 -0.66 -2.23 1.11
CA THR A 111 -1.75 -2.57 0.18
C THR A 111 -2.66 -3.62 0.80
N PHE A 112 -2.08 -4.67 1.39
CA PHE A 112 -2.82 -5.72 2.09
C PHE A 112 -3.71 -5.14 3.20
N ILE A 113 -3.15 -4.33 4.09
CA ILE A 113 -3.89 -3.72 5.20
C ILE A 113 -5.00 -2.80 4.68
N MET A 114 -4.73 -2.02 3.64
CA MET A 114 -5.72 -1.14 3.02
C MET A 114 -6.89 -1.95 2.44
N TYR A 115 -6.61 -3.00 1.67
CA TYR A 115 -7.63 -3.87 1.08
C TYR A 115 -8.41 -4.62 2.16
N ARG A 116 -7.70 -5.18 3.16
CA ARG A 116 -8.33 -5.84 4.30
C ARG A 116 -9.30 -4.92 5.04
N ASN A 117 -8.89 -3.69 5.32
CA ASN A 117 -9.76 -2.71 5.99
C ASN A 117 -10.98 -2.34 5.13
N LEU A 118 -10.83 -2.19 3.82
CA LEU A 118 -11.96 -1.97 2.91
C LEU A 118 -12.94 -3.14 2.92
N ILE A 119 -12.43 -4.37 2.87
CA ILE A 119 -13.26 -5.59 2.90
C ILE A 119 -13.99 -5.70 4.24
N MET A 120 -13.28 -5.58 5.36
CA MET A 120 -13.85 -5.80 6.68
C MET A 120 -14.82 -4.71 7.13
N ASN A 121 -14.55 -3.44 6.79
CA ASN A 121 -15.31 -2.31 7.29
C ASN A 121 -16.42 -1.85 6.35
N TYR A 122 -16.32 -2.12 5.05
CA TYR A 122 -17.27 -1.60 4.06
C TYR A 122 -17.94 -2.68 3.21
N ILE A 123 -17.20 -3.70 2.74
CA ILE A 123 -17.75 -4.72 1.85
C ILE A 123 -18.52 -5.78 2.65
N ASN A 124 -17.87 -6.45 3.57
CA ASN A 124 -18.46 -7.56 4.33
C ASN A 124 -19.71 -7.16 5.13
N PRO A 125 -19.79 -5.99 5.77
CA PRO A 125 -21.01 -5.58 6.49
C PRO A 125 -22.21 -5.31 5.58
N VAL A 126 -22.00 -5.04 4.28
CA VAL A 126 -23.08 -4.66 3.35
C VAL A 126 -23.51 -5.82 2.47
N ILE A 127 -22.51 -6.54 1.92
CA ILE A 127 -22.74 -7.55 0.89
C ILE A 127 -22.06 -8.89 1.16
N GLY A 128 -21.30 -9.02 2.25
CA GLY A 128 -20.49 -10.21 2.53
C GLY A 128 -21.24 -11.53 2.55
N ALA A 129 -22.51 -11.52 2.98
CA ALA A 129 -23.36 -12.71 3.01
C ALA A 129 -24.07 -13.01 1.69
N LYS A 130 -24.00 -12.11 0.70
CA LYS A 130 -24.61 -12.35 -0.62
C LYS A 130 -23.81 -13.35 -1.44
N TRP A 131 -24.52 -14.12 -2.28
CA TRP A 131 -23.88 -14.97 -3.27
C TRP A 131 -23.23 -14.11 -4.36
N LEU A 132 -21.98 -14.40 -4.72
CA LEU A 132 -21.20 -13.64 -5.69
C LEU A 132 -21.87 -13.61 -7.07
N ASN A 133 -22.43 -14.74 -7.50
CA ASN A 133 -23.16 -14.87 -8.79
C ASN A 133 -24.53 -14.17 -8.80
N LYS A 134 -25.01 -13.67 -7.65
CA LYS A 134 -26.26 -12.87 -7.53
C LYS A 134 -25.99 -11.42 -7.21
N LEU A 135 -24.73 -11.01 -7.20
CA LEU A 135 -24.34 -9.64 -6.91
C LEU A 135 -24.78 -8.70 -8.05
N LYS A 136 -25.33 -7.54 -7.69
CA LYS A 136 -25.78 -6.53 -8.64
C LYS A 136 -24.97 -5.26 -8.50
N ARG A 137 -24.98 -4.41 -9.52
CA ARG A 137 -24.29 -3.10 -9.52
C ARG A 137 -24.74 -2.22 -8.36
N GLU A 138 -26.03 -2.19 -8.05
CA GLU A 138 -26.61 -1.39 -6.97
C GLU A 138 -26.02 -1.77 -5.60
N ASP A 139 -25.63 -3.04 -5.44
CA ASP A 139 -24.98 -3.50 -4.21
C ASP A 139 -23.58 -2.89 -4.04
N LEU A 140 -22.83 -2.77 -5.13
CA LEU A 140 -21.52 -2.13 -5.14
C LEU A 140 -21.64 -0.62 -4.86
N VAL A 141 -22.62 0.02 -5.45
CA VAL A 141 -22.93 1.45 -5.21
C VAL A 141 -23.28 1.69 -3.74
N LYS A 142 -24.07 0.80 -3.10
CA LYS A 142 -24.37 0.88 -1.66
C LYS A 142 -23.11 0.81 -0.79
N VAL A 143 -22.16 -0.06 -1.13
CA VAL A 143 -20.86 -0.14 -0.44
C VAL A 143 -20.10 1.17 -0.58
N LEU A 144 -20.00 1.72 -1.79
CA LEU A 144 -19.24 2.93 -2.08
C LEU A 144 -19.85 4.18 -1.41
N HIS A 145 -21.17 4.25 -1.26
CA HIS A 145 -21.83 5.35 -0.53
C HIS A 145 -21.51 5.37 0.97
N LYS A 146 -21.13 4.26 1.58
CA LYS A 146 -20.70 4.22 2.99
C LYS A 146 -19.30 4.80 3.21
N ILE A 147 -18.56 5.06 2.13
CA ILE A 147 -17.19 5.59 2.21
C ILE A 147 -17.25 7.11 2.04
N SER A 148 -17.04 7.87 3.09
CA SER A 148 -17.08 9.33 3.08
C SER A 148 -15.85 9.97 2.40
N SER A 149 -14.67 9.37 2.51
CA SER A 149 -13.44 9.88 1.90
C SER A 149 -13.38 9.61 0.40
N LYS A 150 -13.30 10.67 -0.44
CA LYS A 150 -13.17 10.54 -1.91
C LYS A 150 -11.96 9.74 -2.36
N ASP A 151 -10.82 9.86 -1.66
CA ASP A 151 -9.61 9.11 -1.99
C ASP A 151 -9.73 7.62 -1.62
N LEU A 152 -10.34 7.33 -0.48
CA LEU A 152 -10.62 5.95 -0.08
C LEU A 152 -11.67 5.31 -1.02
N GLN A 153 -12.68 6.08 -1.44
CA GLN A 153 -13.69 5.66 -2.40
C GLN A 153 -13.07 5.31 -3.76
N ARG A 154 -12.13 6.15 -4.28
CA ARG A 154 -11.37 5.87 -5.51
C ARG A 154 -10.56 4.59 -5.37
N THR A 155 -9.91 4.38 -4.24
CA THR A 155 -9.16 3.16 -3.95
C THR A 155 -10.08 1.93 -3.89
N ALA A 156 -11.24 2.05 -3.26
CA ALA A 156 -12.25 1.00 -3.19
C ALA A 156 -12.77 0.62 -4.58
N ILE A 157 -13.04 1.59 -5.45
CA ILE A 157 -13.45 1.33 -6.84
C ILE A 157 -12.37 0.53 -7.58
N GLY A 158 -11.10 0.94 -7.47
CA GLY A 158 -9.98 0.20 -8.10
C GLY A 158 -9.88 -1.23 -7.61
N MET A 159 -9.99 -1.45 -6.29
CA MET A 159 -9.96 -2.78 -5.68
C MET A 159 -11.16 -3.64 -6.11
N ILE A 160 -12.38 -3.10 -6.03
CA ILE A 160 -13.61 -3.80 -6.42
C ILE A 160 -13.57 -4.16 -7.91
N THR A 161 -13.20 -3.23 -8.78
CA THR A 161 -13.06 -3.48 -10.21
C THR A 161 -12.03 -4.57 -10.50
N GLY A 162 -10.86 -4.52 -9.86
CA GLY A 162 -9.80 -5.51 -10.03
C GLY A 162 -10.22 -6.91 -9.54
N SER A 163 -10.83 -6.99 -8.36
CA SER A 163 -11.28 -8.26 -7.77
C SER A 163 -12.43 -8.90 -8.56
N LEU A 164 -13.42 -8.11 -8.99
CA LEU A 164 -14.55 -8.65 -9.74
C LEU A 164 -14.17 -8.99 -11.20
N ARG A 165 -13.20 -8.30 -11.79
CA ARG A 165 -12.62 -8.72 -13.08
C ARG A 165 -11.92 -10.07 -12.94
N TYR A 166 -11.18 -10.29 -11.87
CA TYR A 166 -10.60 -11.59 -11.56
C TYR A 166 -11.70 -12.64 -11.37
N ALA A 167 -12.77 -12.33 -10.62
CA ALA A 167 -13.90 -13.25 -10.45
C ALA A 167 -14.55 -13.62 -11.77
N GLN A 168 -14.70 -12.67 -12.70
CA GLN A 168 -15.28 -12.92 -14.02
C GLN A 168 -14.35 -13.78 -14.89
N SER A 169 -13.03 -13.51 -14.90
CA SER A 169 -12.08 -14.30 -15.69
C SER A 169 -11.94 -15.75 -15.22
N HIS A 170 -12.32 -16.04 -13.96
CA HIS A 170 -12.34 -17.39 -13.38
C HIS A 170 -13.77 -17.96 -13.28
N ASN A 171 -14.71 -17.40 -14.01
CA ASN A 171 -16.11 -17.82 -14.04
C ASN A 171 -16.83 -17.85 -12.68
N TYR A 172 -16.33 -17.14 -11.65
CA TYR A 172 -17.05 -16.99 -10.37
C TYR A 172 -18.18 -15.96 -10.46
N LEU A 173 -18.08 -15.04 -11.42
CA LEU A 173 -19.08 -14.00 -11.71
C LEU A 173 -19.45 -14.07 -13.21
N PRO A 174 -20.72 -14.33 -13.57
CA PRO A 174 -21.10 -14.59 -14.97
C PRO A 174 -21.21 -13.33 -15.83
N TYR A 175 -21.25 -12.13 -15.23
CA TYR A 175 -21.49 -10.88 -15.94
C TYR A 175 -20.72 -9.72 -15.34
N ASN A 176 -20.52 -8.69 -16.14
CA ASN A 176 -19.81 -7.49 -15.73
C ASN A 176 -20.77 -6.51 -15.02
N ILE A 177 -20.50 -6.25 -13.74
CA ILE A 177 -21.27 -5.31 -12.90
C ILE A 177 -20.39 -4.14 -12.39
N TYR A 178 -19.10 -4.15 -12.70
CA TYR A 178 -18.11 -3.25 -12.11
C TYR A 178 -17.68 -2.11 -13.05
N ASP A 179 -17.94 -2.21 -14.36
CA ASP A 179 -17.59 -1.12 -15.28
C ASP A 179 -18.47 0.12 -15.05
N GLY A 180 -17.84 1.29 -15.18
CA GLY A 180 -18.55 2.56 -15.04
C GLY A 180 -18.92 2.99 -13.62
N LEU A 181 -18.48 2.28 -12.56
CA LEU A 181 -18.74 2.67 -11.16
C LEU A 181 -18.26 4.10 -10.85
N SER A 182 -17.10 4.49 -11.39
CA SER A 182 -16.58 5.86 -11.21
C SER A 182 -17.46 6.92 -11.85
N ALA A 183 -18.05 6.64 -13.00
CA ALA A 183 -18.93 7.57 -13.71
C ALA A 183 -20.26 7.74 -12.97
N GLU A 184 -20.80 6.65 -12.44
CA GLU A 184 -22.05 6.68 -11.68
C GLU A 184 -21.95 7.49 -10.40
N LEU A 185 -20.85 7.36 -9.65
CA LEU A 185 -20.60 8.17 -8.47
C LEU A 185 -20.39 9.65 -8.78
N ARG A 186 -19.79 10.00 -9.93
CA ARG A 186 -19.65 11.39 -10.37
C ARG A 186 -21.00 12.01 -10.70
N ARG A 187 -21.90 11.29 -11.37
CA ARG A 187 -23.24 11.78 -11.73
C ARG A 187 -24.08 12.14 -10.49
N LYS A 188 -23.93 11.37 -9.40
CA LYS A 188 -24.64 11.63 -8.14
C LYS A 188 -24.00 12.75 -7.30
N ASN A 189 -22.72 13.07 -7.52
CA ASN A 189 -21.97 14.09 -6.78
C ASN A 189 -21.78 15.39 -7.60
N ILE A 190 -22.78 15.89 -8.30
CA ILE A 190 -22.72 17.10 -9.15
C ILE A 190 -22.47 18.40 -8.36
N SER A 191 -22.42 18.39 -7.05
CA SER A 191 -22.09 19.59 -6.29
C SER A 191 -20.67 19.50 -5.70
N THR A 192 -19.90 20.53 -6.07
CA THR A 192 -18.56 20.92 -5.65
C THR A 192 -17.42 20.44 -6.53
N MET A 193 -17.22 21.12 -7.66
CA MET A 193 -15.86 21.36 -8.17
C MET A 193 -15.13 22.26 -7.14
N THR A 194 -14.64 21.65 -6.06
CA THR A 194 -13.68 22.35 -5.23
C THR A 194 -12.39 22.48 -6.04
N ARG A 195 -12.00 23.72 -6.38
CA ARG A 195 -10.66 24.06 -6.85
C ARG A 195 -9.66 23.26 -6.03
N LYS A 196 -8.74 22.56 -6.68
CA LYS A 196 -7.59 21.94 -6.01
C LYS A 196 -6.87 23.02 -5.22
N ARG A 197 -7.10 23.09 -3.92
CA ARG A 197 -6.26 23.92 -3.05
C ARG A 197 -4.85 23.35 -3.14
N SER A 198 -3.87 24.24 -3.35
CA SER A 198 -2.44 23.87 -3.21
C SER A 198 -2.26 23.16 -1.90
N SER A 199 -1.57 22.05 -1.93
CA SER A 199 -1.33 21.28 -0.72
C SER A 199 -0.30 22.03 0.12
N PRO A 200 -0.57 22.43 1.40
CA PRO A 200 0.34 23.22 2.18
C PRO A 200 1.71 22.53 2.32
N VAL A 201 2.77 23.30 2.28
CA VAL A 201 4.17 22.89 2.48
C VAL A 201 4.79 23.80 3.53
N TYR A 202 5.87 23.37 4.15
CA TYR A 202 6.64 24.23 5.05
C TYR A 202 7.47 25.23 4.25
N SER A 203 7.58 26.47 4.75
CA SER A 203 8.57 27.44 4.29
C SER A 203 9.97 27.08 4.82
N ILE A 204 11.00 27.76 4.30
CA ILE A 204 12.39 27.58 4.76
C ILE A 204 12.48 27.94 6.26
N GLU A 205 11.90 29.08 6.66
CA GLU A 205 11.90 29.54 8.05
C GLU A 205 11.21 28.54 9.00
N GLN A 206 10.10 27.94 8.57
CA GLN A 206 9.41 26.91 9.34
C GLN A 206 10.24 25.63 9.47
N ILE A 207 10.94 25.23 8.39
CA ILE A 207 11.85 24.07 8.42
C ILE A 207 12.99 24.33 9.39
N SER A 208 13.62 25.50 9.30
CA SER A 208 14.73 25.88 10.15
C SER A 208 14.30 25.94 11.61
N HIS A 209 13.19 26.59 11.92
CA HIS A 209 12.63 26.60 13.27
C HIS A 209 12.39 25.18 13.82
N LEU A 210 11.84 24.27 12.98
CA LEU A 210 11.66 22.87 13.37
C LEU A 210 12.99 22.15 13.62
N LEU A 211 14.02 22.42 12.84
CA LEU A 211 15.36 21.83 13.01
C LEU A 211 16.00 22.32 14.32
N CYS A 212 15.90 23.63 14.61
CA CYS A 212 16.41 24.21 15.87
C CYS A 212 15.73 23.56 17.08
N LEU A 213 14.42 23.62 17.11
CA LEU A 213 13.62 23.03 18.20
C LEU A 213 13.87 21.52 18.33
N CYS A 214 14.10 20.86 17.21
CA CYS A 214 14.40 19.42 17.16
C CYS A 214 15.73 19.09 17.83
N ARG A 215 16.77 19.86 17.56
CA ARG A 215 18.10 19.65 18.16
C ARG A 215 18.05 19.77 19.70
N GLU A 216 17.24 20.68 20.21
CA GLU A 216 17.05 20.88 21.64
C GLU A 216 16.16 19.84 22.31
N LYS A 217 15.00 19.55 21.72
CA LYS A 217 13.93 18.76 22.38
C LYS A 217 13.87 17.29 21.95
N GLU A 218 14.26 16.97 20.72
CA GLU A 218 14.14 15.63 20.13
C GLU A 218 15.37 15.32 19.24
N PRO A 219 16.60 15.31 19.81
CA PRO A 219 17.83 15.22 19.02
C PRO A 219 17.90 14.00 18.09
N GLN A 220 17.29 12.85 18.46
CA GLN A 220 17.25 11.66 17.60
C GLN A 220 16.41 11.85 16.33
N LEU A 221 15.61 12.93 16.27
CA LEU A 221 14.81 13.29 15.10
C LEU A 221 15.56 14.24 14.17
N TYR A 222 16.64 14.89 14.62
CA TYR A 222 17.32 15.96 13.91
C TYR A 222 17.87 15.52 12.55
N LEU A 223 18.80 14.56 12.52
CA LEU A 223 19.38 14.06 11.27
C LEU A 223 18.31 13.47 10.31
N PRO A 224 17.34 12.67 10.76
CA PRO A 224 16.21 12.27 9.92
C PRO A 224 15.43 13.43 9.30
N MET A 225 15.20 14.51 10.07
CA MET A 225 14.47 15.67 9.59
C MET A 225 15.32 16.48 8.61
N LEU A 226 16.60 16.66 8.89
CA LEU A 226 17.56 17.31 8.03
C LEU A 226 17.63 16.63 6.67
N LEU A 227 17.82 15.31 6.62
CA LEU A 227 17.83 14.54 5.38
C LEU A 227 16.49 14.58 4.60
N ALA A 228 15.36 14.67 5.31
CA ALA A 228 14.07 14.85 4.66
C ALA A 228 13.92 16.23 4.01
N ALA A 229 14.48 17.27 4.66
CA ALA A 229 14.39 18.66 4.22
C ALA A 229 15.41 19.01 3.12
N THR A 230 16.65 18.49 3.20
CA THR A 230 17.77 18.86 2.31
C THR A 230 18.00 17.87 1.16
N ALA A 231 17.68 16.59 1.34
CA ALA A 231 17.84 15.55 0.32
C ALA A 231 16.49 14.96 -0.18
N GLY A 232 15.39 15.44 0.35
CA GLY A 232 14.05 15.03 -0.06
C GLY A 232 13.74 13.53 0.16
N LEU A 233 14.41 12.87 1.11
CA LEU A 233 14.27 11.45 1.36
C LEU A 233 12.93 11.10 2.05
N ARG A 234 12.42 9.90 1.78
CA ARG A 234 11.25 9.38 2.51
C ARG A 234 11.69 8.85 3.87
N ILE A 235 10.86 9.00 4.91
CA ILE A 235 11.19 8.46 6.25
C ILE A 235 11.56 6.97 6.23
N SER A 236 10.93 6.15 5.37
CA SER A 236 11.24 4.73 5.24
C SER A 236 12.59 4.47 4.56
N GLU A 237 13.08 5.40 3.76
CA GLU A 237 14.43 5.39 3.16
C GLU A 237 15.44 5.81 4.23
N ILE A 238 15.21 6.95 4.90
CA ILE A 238 16.10 7.49 5.95
C ILE A 238 16.40 6.47 7.05
N ILE A 239 15.37 5.83 7.60
CA ILE A 239 15.57 4.83 8.67
C ILE A 239 16.25 3.55 8.22
N ALA A 240 16.44 3.36 6.91
CA ALA A 240 17.14 2.23 6.31
C ALA A 240 18.57 2.57 5.85
N LEU A 241 18.96 3.84 5.95
CA LEU A 241 20.30 4.27 5.55
C LEU A 241 21.37 3.71 6.47
N ARG A 242 22.49 3.35 5.87
CA ARG A 242 23.68 2.89 6.57
C ARG A 242 24.87 3.78 6.25
N TYR A 243 25.93 3.74 7.05
CA TYR A 243 27.15 4.47 6.78
C TYR A 243 27.81 4.04 5.46
N GLU A 244 27.62 2.79 5.02
CA GLU A 244 28.10 2.30 3.71
C GLU A 244 27.42 2.97 2.50
N ASP A 245 26.26 3.61 2.70
CA ASP A 245 25.53 4.31 1.64
C ASP A 245 26.09 5.72 1.38
N ILE A 246 27.01 6.21 2.24
CA ILE A 246 27.55 7.57 2.18
C ILE A 246 28.91 7.56 1.47
N ASP A 247 29.00 8.27 0.37
CA ASP A 247 30.25 8.60 -0.30
C ASP A 247 30.71 9.99 0.18
N PHE A 248 31.56 10.02 1.21
CA PHE A 248 32.08 11.24 1.80
C PHE A 248 32.97 12.02 0.83
N LEU A 249 33.69 11.33 -0.08
CA LEU A 249 34.58 11.98 -1.04
C LEU A 249 33.80 12.78 -2.09
N ASN A 250 32.77 12.14 -2.65
CA ASN A 250 31.93 12.75 -3.69
C ASN A 250 30.68 13.44 -3.13
N LYS A 251 30.54 13.53 -1.79
CA LYS A 251 29.42 14.16 -1.08
C LYS A 251 28.06 13.62 -1.54
N LYS A 252 27.90 12.30 -1.59
CA LYS A 252 26.70 11.64 -2.13
C LYS A 252 26.17 10.59 -1.19
N ILE A 253 24.84 10.42 -1.24
CA ILE A 253 24.14 9.35 -0.54
C ILE A 253 23.40 8.45 -1.55
N SER A 254 23.58 7.15 -1.43
CA SER A 254 22.93 6.15 -2.25
C SER A 254 21.67 5.62 -1.55
N VAL A 255 20.51 5.75 -2.20
CA VAL A 255 19.22 5.27 -1.69
C VAL A 255 18.90 3.93 -2.34
N GLU A 256 19.20 2.84 -1.65
CA GLU A 256 19.11 1.46 -2.16
C GLU A 256 17.97 0.65 -1.54
N ARG A 257 17.58 0.96 -0.30
CA ARG A 257 16.66 0.18 0.52
C ARG A 257 15.66 1.06 1.27
N GLN A 258 14.65 0.42 1.85
CA GLN A 258 13.69 1.05 2.76
C GLN A 258 13.34 0.10 3.90
N LEU A 259 13.05 0.62 5.08
CA LEU A 259 12.47 -0.17 6.16
C LEU A 259 10.95 -0.14 6.12
N GLY A 260 10.35 -1.30 6.24
CA GLY A 260 8.91 -1.46 6.20
C GLY A 260 8.44 -2.72 6.90
N ARG A 261 7.17 -3.06 6.71
CA ARG A 261 6.58 -4.31 7.22
C ARG A 261 6.43 -5.29 6.08
N SER A 262 6.72 -6.56 6.35
CA SER A 262 6.44 -7.67 5.44
C SER A 262 5.12 -8.35 5.82
N ILE A 263 4.41 -8.91 4.84
CA ILE A 263 3.27 -9.80 5.03
C ILE A 263 3.79 -11.22 5.31
N TYR A 264 4.93 -11.56 4.69
CA TYR A 264 5.50 -12.89 4.77
C TYR A 264 6.15 -13.08 6.13
N PRO A 265 5.67 -14.01 6.98
CA PRO A 265 6.44 -14.41 8.14
C PRO A 265 7.73 -15.08 7.64
N ASN A 266 8.87 -14.80 8.27
CA ASN A 266 10.01 -15.69 8.18
C ASN A 266 9.54 -17.07 8.68
N GLU A 267 10.01 -18.15 8.08
CA GLU A 267 9.60 -19.53 8.38
C GLU A 267 9.66 -19.91 9.88
N GLN A 268 10.33 -19.10 10.70
CA GLN A 268 10.49 -19.28 12.14
C GLN A 268 9.55 -18.43 13.01
N SER A 269 8.77 -17.52 12.47
CA SER A 269 7.89 -16.68 13.27
C SER A 269 6.43 -16.89 12.90
N SER A 270 5.69 -17.47 13.84
CA SER A 270 4.22 -17.49 13.87
C SER A 270 3.61 -16.20 13.29
N ASN A 271 2.91 -16.25 12.18
CA ASN A 271 1.87 -15.34 11.62
C ASN A 271 1.89 -13.83 12.03
N ARG A 272 3.01 -13.29 12.52
CA ARG A 272 3.14 -11.89 12.89
C ARG A 272 3.91 -11.12 11.83
N PRO A 273 3.40 -10.00 11.33
CA PRO A 273 4.17 -9.14 10.44
C PRO A 273 5.44 -8.69 11.16
N VAL A 274 6.60 -8.92 10.56
CA VAL A 274 7.89 -8.44 11.07
C VAL A 274 7.83 -6.91 11.09
N LEU A 275 8.07 -6.32 12.27
CA LEU A 275 7.79 -4.91 12.53
C LEU A 275 8.70 -3.93 11.78
N SER A 276 9.93 -4.36 11.47
CA SER A 276 10.89 -3.58 10.69
C SER A 276 11.76 -4.55 9.92
N GLN A 277 11.62 -4.55 8.62
CA GLN A 277 12.39 -5.40 7.70
C GLN A 277 12.90 -4.56 6.56
N GLU A 278 14.12 -4.83 6.13
CA GLU A 278 14.65 -4.24 4.91
C GLU A 278 13.85 -4.76 3.71
N LEU A 279 13.34 -3.82 2.94
CA LEU A 279 12.59 -4.07 1.73
C LEU A 279 13.29 -3.42 0.54
N LYS A 280 13.24 -4.08 -0.59
CA LYS A 280 13.63 -3.46 -1.86
C LYS A 280 12.77 -2.23 -2.13
N LEU A 281 13.34 -1.24 -2.79
CA LEU A 281 12.58 -0.09 -3.25
C LEU A 281 11.52 -0.51 -4.27
N LYS A 282 10.37 0.18 -4.24
CA LYS A 282 9.19 -0.19 -5.03
C LYS A 282 9.41 -0.20 -6.53
N THR A 283 10.31 0.66 -7.04
CA THR A 283 10.62 0.79 -8.47
C THR A 283 12.12 0.94 -8.68
N LYS A 284 12.62 0.56 -9.85
CA LYS A 284 14.02 0.79 -10.24
C LYS A 284 14.41 2.27 -10.14
N ARG A 285 13.52 3.20 -10.49
CA ARG A 285 13.74 4.66 -10.40
C ARG A 285 13.80 5.18 -8.97
N SER A 286 13.34 4.41 -7.98
CA SER A 286 13.49 4.80 -6.58
C SER A 286 14.92 4.64 -6.08
N ARG A 287 15.74 3.78 -6.73
CA ARG A 287 17.18 3.76 -6.51
C ARG A 287 17.77 4.99 -7.16
N ARG A 288 18.49 5.75 -6.38
CA ARG A 288 19.07 7.01 -6.81
C ARG A 288 20.22 7.40 -5.90
N THR A 289 21.07 8.24 -6.39
CA THR A 289 22.09 8.94 -5.63
C THR A 289 21.68 10.40 -5.51
N VAL A 290 21.83 10.99 -4.32
CA VAL A 290 21.51 12.38 -4.02
C VAL A 290 22.76 13.05 -3.48
N GLU A 291 23.05 14.27 -3.94
CA GLU A 291 24.13 15.09 -3.43
C GLU A 291 23.79 15.64 -2.05
N LEU A 292 24.78 15.73 -1.19
CA LEU A 292 24.66 16.24 0.17
C LEU A 292 25.51 17.51 0.32
N ALA A 293 24.98 18.49 1.06
CA ALA A 293 25.73 19.65 1.47
C ALA A 293 26.73 19.31 2.58
N ASP A 294 27.75 20.15 2.75
CA ASP A 294 28.84 19.93 3.69
C ASP A 294 28.34 19.82 5.14
N PHE A 295 27.47 20.72 5.57
CA PHE A 295 26.90 20.70 6.92
C PHE A 295 26.04 19.41 7.19
N VAL A 296 25.46 18.79 6.17
CA VAL A 296 24.76 17.51 6.33
C VAL A 296 25.77 16.38 6.53
N LEU A 297 26.90 16.43 5.84
CA LEU A 297 28.00 15.47 6.03
C LEU A 297 28.64 15.62 7.42
N GLU A 298 28.82 16.84 7.91
CA GLU A 298 29.30 17.11 9.26
C GLU A 298 28.37 16.51 10.32
N GLU A 299 27.07 16.70 10.17
CA GLU A 299 26.10 16.09 11.07
C GLU A 299 26.12 14.54 11.00
N ILE A 300 26.31 13.97 9.81
CA ILE A 300 26.49 12.51 9.65
C ILE A 300 27.77 12.04 10.35
N LEU A 301 28.85 12.80 10.30
CA LEU A 301 30.10 12.48 11.01
C LEU A 301 29.93 12.57 12.52
N PHE A 302 29.20 13.57 13.01
CA PHE A 302 28.84 13.69 14.43
C PHE A 302 28.02 12.46 14.91
N GLU A 303 27.01 12.06 14.16
CA GLU A 303 26.25 10.85 14.46
C GLU A 303 27.11 9.58 14.39
N ARG A 304 28.12 9.53 13.51
CA ARG A 304 29.07 8.42 13.44
C ARG A 304 29.93 8.32 14.70
N GLN A 305 30.38 9.46 15.26
CA GLN A 305 31.10 9.46 16.52
C GLN A 305 30.24 8.88 17.66
N ARG A 306 28.96 9.28 17.70
CA ARG A 306 27.98 8.73 18.65
C ARG A 306 27.77 7.23 18.46
N TYR A 307 27.67 6.78 17.22
CA TYR A 307 27.56 5.34 16.88
C TYR A 307 28.75 4.55 17.38
N GLU A 308 29.98 5.00 17.11
CA GLU A 308 31.21 4.33 17.54
C GLU A 308 31.33 4.31 19.06
N LYS A 309 30.95 5.38 19.75
CA LYS A 309 30.89 5.42 21.22
C LYS A 309 29.95 4.32 21.75
N HIS A 310 28.72 4.25 21.29
CA HIS A 310 27.77 3.22 21.72
C HIS A 310 28.25 1.80 21.37
N ARG A 311 28.90 1.63 20.24
CA ARG A 311 29.48 0.35 19.83
C ARG A 311 30.55 -0.14 20.79
N THR A 312 31.38 0.76 21.30
CA THR A 312 32.45 0.42 22.24
C THR A 312 31.97 0.26 23.69
N GLU A 313 30.98 1.05 24.10
CA GLU A 313 30.47 1.07 25.47
C GLU A 313 29.39 0.00 25.75
N ASN A 314 28.68 -0.47 24.75
CA ASN A 314 27.57 -1.39 24.92
C ASN A 314 27.90 -2.80 24.40
N PRO A 315 28.15 -3.79 25.29
CA PRO A 315 28.46 -5.18 24.90
C PRO A 315 27.34 -5.88 24.09
N SER A 316 26.11 -5.38 24.18
CA SER A 316 24.95 -5.90 23.44
C SER A 316 24.66 -5.11 22.16
N PHE A 317 25.58 -4.26 21.72
CA PHE A 317 25.42 -3.47 20.53
C PHE A 317 25.38 -4.35 19.27
N LEU A 318 24.39 -4.09 18.42
CA LEU A 318 24.26 -4.77 17.13
C LEU A 318 24.85 -3.85 16.04
N ASP A 319 26.04 -4.21 15.58
CA ASP A 319 26.73 -3.48 14.51
C ASP A 319 26.07 -3.71 13.15
N LEU A 320 24.94 -3.06 12.94
CA LEU A 320 24.15 -3.13 11.71
C LEU A 320 24.46 -1.97 10.74
N GLY A 321 25.28 -1.02 11.16
CA GLY A 321 25.71 0.13 10.36
C GLY A 321 24.63 1.17 10.08
N TYR A 322 23.47 1.13 10.76
CA TYR A 322 22.41 2.11 10.51
C TYR A 322 22.80 3.52 10.92
N LEU A 323 22.61 4.47 10.01
CA LEU A 323 22.90 5.88 10.24
C LEU A 323 22.07 6.48 11.40
N CYS A 324 20.79 6.12 11.47
CA CYS A 324 19.87 6.58 12.51
C CYS A 324 19.47 5.38 13.39
N CYS A 325 20.27 5.07 14.41
CA CYS A 325 20.04 3.93 15.29
C CYS A 325 19.84 4.32 16.76
N GLN A 326 19.35 3.35 17.52
CA GLN A 326 19.27 3.39 18.99
C GLN A 326 20.66 3.08 19.60
N GLU A 327 20.81 3.30 20.90
CA GLU A 327 22.03 2.99 21.66
C GLU A 327 22.46 1.51 21.62
N ASN A 328 21.58 0.62 21.19
CA ASN A 328 21.88 -0.79 20.96
C ASN A 328 22.16 -1.14 19.49
N GLY A 329 22.32 -0.16 18.60
CA GLY A 329 22.57 -0.33 17.17
C GLY A 329 21.36 -0.69 16.30
N GLN A 330 20.20 -0.94 16.89
CA GLN A 330 18.99 -1.23 16.13
C GLN A 330 18.38 0.05 15.54
N CYS A 331 17.78 -0.07 14.36
CA CYS A 331 17.04 1.06 13.78
C CYS A 331 15.83 1.45 14.64
N TYR A 332 15.52 2.75 14.68
CA TYR A 332 14.28 3.20 15.27
C TYR A 332 13.08 2.76 14.45
N HIS A 333 12.01 2.38 15.14
CA HIS A 333 10.75 2.09 14.47
C HIS A 333 10.08 3.38 13.97
N ARG A 334 9.51 3.38 12.76
CA ARG A 334 8.81 4.54 12.16
C ARG A 334 7.82 5.22 13.12
N ARG A 335 7.17 4.47 14.03
CA ARG A 335 6.23 5.03 15.01
C ARG A 335 6.93 5.89 16.07
N PHE A 336 8.20 5.62 16.36
CA PHE A 336 8.99 6.47 17.25
C PHE A 336 9.10 7.87 16.66
N TYR A 337 9.58 7.99 15.42
CA TYR A 337 9.69 9.28 14.74
C TYR A 337 8.36 9.99 14.59
N ALA A 338 7.27 9.28 14.31
CA ALA A 338 5.94 9.87 14.24
C ALA A 338 5.48 10.47 15.58
N LYS A 339 5.84 9.85 16.72
CA LYS A 339 5.53 10.37 18.05
C LYS A 339 6.41 11.56 18.40
N ALA A 340 7.73 11.46 18.18
CA ALA A 340 8.67 12.54 18.42
C ALA A 340 8.29 13.78 17.60
N TYR A 341 8.01 13.61 16.33
CA TYR A 341 7.54 14.68 15.45
C TYR A 341 6.21 15.33 15.92
N ASN A 342 5.29 14.53 16.48
CA ASN A 342 4.07 15.09 17.05
C ASN A 342 4.36 16.01 18.23
N ARG A 343 5.18 15.54 19.20
CA ARG A 343 5.56 16.36 20.38
C ARG A 343 6.28 17.65 19.96
N LEU A 344 7.14 17.55 18.96
CA LEU A 344 7.86 18.72 18.44
C LEU A 344 6.89 19.75 17.84
N THR A 345 5.99 19.31 16.95
CA THR A 345 5.06 20.22 16.26
C THR A 345 3.93 20.77 17.14
N GLU A 346 3.68 20.19 18.31
CA GLU A 346 2.76 20.74 19.32
C GLU A 346 3.31 22.01 19.97
N GLN A 347 4.61 22.28 19.84
CA GLN A 347 5.29 23.46 20.37
C GLN A 347 5.42 24.58 19.34
N CYS A 348 4.93 24.42 18.12
CA CYS A 348 5.04 25.38 17.03
C CYS A 348 3.76 26.19 16.83
N ASP A 349 3.88 27.47 16.52
CA ASP A 349 2.75 28.39 16.26
C ASP A 349 2.16 28.24 14.85
N PHE A 350 2.65 27.29 14.06
CA PHE A 350 2.17 27.04 12.70
C PHE A 350 1.58 25.63 12.55
N PRO A 351 0.68 25.42 11.55
CA PRO A 351 -0.03 24.15 11.42
C PRO A 351 0.89 22.97 11.18
N ARG A 352 0.69 21.91 11.96
CA ARG A 352 1.37 20.64 11.76
C ARG A 352 1.04 20.04 10.39
N LEU A 353 2.06 19.80 9.60
CA LEU A 353 1.96 19.03 8.36
C LEU A 353 2.45 17.59 8.58
N SER A 354 2.08 16.67 7.70
CA SER A 354 2.60 15.29 7.77
C SER A 354 4.08 15.25 7.41
N TRP A 355 4.83 14.27 7.94
CA TRP A 355 6.26 14.09 7.62
C TRP A 355 6.57 14.12 6.11
N ARG A 356 5.69 13.57 5.27
CA ARG A 356 5.86 13.60 3.82
C ARG A 356 5.96 15.03 3.26
N LYS A 357 5.52 16.02 4.01
CA LYS A 357 5.53 17.42 3.58
C LYS A 357 6.93 18.03 3.57
N PHE A 358 7.87 17.56 4.36
CA PHE A 358 9.28 17.94 4.21
C PHE A 358 9.78 17.70 2.80
N ARG A 359 9.59 16.48 2.30
CA ARG A 359 9.94 16.14 0.92
C ARG A 359 9.15 16.96 -0.11
N ASN A 360 7.91 17.29 0.18
CA ASN A 360 7.13 18.18 -0.69
C ASN A 360 7.67 19.62 -0.62
N SER A 361 8.06 20.10 0.57
CA SER A 361 8.69 21.40 0.74
C SER A 361 10.00 21.47 -0.03
N TYR A 362 10.89 20.50 0.14
CA TYR A 362 12.12 20.37 -0.65
C TYR A 362 11.88 20.51 -2.15
N ALA A 363 10.94 19.75 -2.70
CA ALA A 363 10.62 19.83 -4.12
C ALA A 363 9.99 21.17 -4.54
N THR A 364 9.20 21.79 -3.66
CA THR A 364 8.60 23.10 -3.89
C THR A 364 9.64 24.19 -3.90
N ILE A 365 10.62 24.13 -2.99
CA ILE A 365 11.75 25.03 -2.90
C ILE A 365 12.60 24.89 -4.18
N LEU A 366 13.01 23.66 -4.57
CA LEU A 366 13.76 23.44 -5.81
C LEU A 366 13.03 23.97 -7.06
N ALA A 367 11.70 23.82 -7.12
CA ALA A 367 10.92 24.38 -8.21
C ALA A 367 10.92 25.92 -8.18
N GLY A 368 10.96 26.54 -7.00
CA GLY A 368 11.11 27.98 -6.81
C GLY A 368 12.45 28.51 -7.35
N TYR A 369 13.52 27.75 -7.19
CA TYR A 369 14.85 28.03 -7.75
C TYR A 369 14.96 27.73 -9.26
N LYS A 370 13.84 27.55 -9.97
CA LYS A 370 13.76 27.27 -11.42
C LYS A 370 14.49 25.98 -11.87
N ILE A 371 14.79 25.07 -10.96
CA ILE A 371 15.36 23.76 -11.32
C ILE A 371 14.36 22.99 -12.17
N ASN A 372 14.87 22.37 -13.23
CA ASN A 372 14.05 21.61 -14.16
C ASN A 372 13.25 20.50 -13.42
N MET A 373 11.95 20.41 -13.70
CA MET A 373 11.06 19.41 -13.09
C MET A 373 11.50 17.96 -13.32
N LYS A 374 12.24 17.70 -14.39
CA LYS A 374 12.83 16.38 -14.65
C LYS A 374 13.92 16.09 -13.62
N THR A 375 14.83 17.02 -13.37
CA THR A 375 15.88 16.91 -12.33
C THR A 375 15.27 16.73 -10.95
N ILE A 376 14.29 17.56 -10.58
CA ILE A 376 13.56 17.39 -9.30
C ILE A 376 12.93 16.00 -9.20
N SER A 377 12.32 15.50 -10.28
CA SER A 377 11.72 14.17 -10.33
C SER A 377 12.75 13.05 -10.12
N GLU A 378 13.95 13.22 -10.70
CA GLU A 378 15.07 12.28 -10.56
C GLU A 378 15.61 12.28 -9.12
N CYS A 379 15.90 13.44 -8.55
CA CYS A 379 16.34 13.58 -7.14
C CYS A 379 15.34 12.95 -6.17
N LEU A 380 14.06 13.11 -6.44
CA LEU A 380 12.99 12.51 -5.63
C LEU A 380 12.76 11.02 -5.94
N GLY A 381 13.23 10.48 -7.05
CA GLY A 381 12.89 9.12 -7.51
C GLY A 381 11.38 8.96 -7.74
N HIS A 382 10.76 9.91 -8.44
CA HIS A 382 9.37 9.83 -8.87
C HIS A 382 9.26 9.07 -10.18
N TYR A 383 8.09 8.42 -10.39
CA TYR A 383 7.85 7.63 -11.61
C TYR A 383 7.81 8.51 -12.87
N SER A 384 7.29 9.73 -12.78
CA SER A 384 7.22 10.67 -13.90
C SER A 384 7.36 12.12 -13.46
N PRO A 385 7.90 13.02 -14.32
CA PRO A 385 7.91 14.46 -14.10
C PRO A 385 6.51 15.06 -13.96
N ASP A 386 5.50 14.52 -14.66
CA ASP A 386 4.10 14.96 -14.58
C ASP A 386 3.52 14.81 -13.17
N PHE A 387 3.93 13.74 -12.44
CA PHE A 387 3.53 13.59 -11.05
C PHE A 387 4.15 14.70 -10.19
N THR A 388 5.40 15.04 -10.43
CA THR A 388 6.11 16.13 -9.74
C THR A 388 5.43 17.47 -10.05
N SER A 389 5.18 17.79 -11.33
CA SER A 389 4.48 19.02 -11.75
C SER A 389 3.10 19.18 -11.12
N LYS A 390 2.31 18.11 -11.04
CA LYS A 390 0.95 18.15 -10.41
C LYS A 390 0.97 18.48 -8.91
N VAL A 391 2.06 18.21 -8.23
CA VAL A 391 2.20 18.46 -6.78
C VAL A 391 2.71 19.89 -6.53
N TYR A 392 3.50 20.47 -7.46
CA TYR A 392 4.33 21.66 -7.22
C TYR A 392 4.00 22.89 -8.09
N VAL A 393 2.91 22.91 -8.81
CA VAL A 393 2.49 24.02 -9.75
C VAL A 393 2.28 25.40 -9.06
N ALA A 394 2.44 25.54 -7.76
CA ALA A 394 1.97 26.72 -7.03
C ALA A 394 3.07 27.76 -6.65
N THR A 395 4.33 27.60 -7.06
CA THR A 395 5.39 28.54 -6.67
C THR A 395 5.95 29.33 -7.85
N LYS A 396 5.65 30.63 -7.85
CA LYS A 396 6.28 31.63 -8.73
C LYS A 396 7.43 32.31 -7.95
N ASN A 397 8.59 32.39 -8.60
CA ASN A 397 9.73 33.26 -8.30
C ASN A 397 10.59 32.95 -7.05
N LEU A 398 11.62 32.14 -7.25
CA LEU A 398 12.86 32.18 -6.47
C LEU A 398 14.03 31.71 -7.38
N SER A 399 15.22 32.29 -7.28
CA SER A 399 16.39 31.97 -8.12
C SER A 399 17.17 30.77 -7.55
N ALA A 400 17.90 30.09 -8.42
CA ALA A 400 18.61 28.85 -8.10
C ALA A 400 19.90 29.10 -7.29
N TYR A 401 19.76 29.41 -6.02
CA TYR A 401 20.82 29.15 -5.04
C TYR A 401 20.44 27.89 -4.26
N ASP A 402 21.45 27.16 -3.86
CA ASP A 402 21.27 25.82 -3.31
C ASP A 402 20.42 25.87 -2.03
N ILE A 403 19.43 24.99 -1.89
CA ILE A 403 18.67 24.86 -0.62
C ILE A 403 19.63 24.61 0.52
N SER A 404 20.69 23.89 0.25
CA SER A 404 21.77 23.63 1.16
C SER A 404 22.37 24.95 1.67
N GLU A 405 22.71 25.88 0.78
CA GLU A 405 23.25 27.20 1.16
C GLU A 405 22.23 28.04 1.92
N ALA A 406 20.97 28.08 1.51
CA ALA A 406 19.93 28.83 2.22
C ALA A 406 19.62 28.26 3.61
N ILE A 407 19.67 26.97 3.80
CA ILE A 407 19.54 26.33 5.12
C ILE A 407 20.84 26.55 5.91
N GLU A 408 22.00 26.49 5.29
CA GLU A 408 23.29 26.74 5.89
C GLU A 408 23.42 28.18 6.37
N GLU A 409 23.04 29.18 5.54
CA GLU A 409 22.98 30.59 5.96
C GLU A 409 22.06 30.78 7.16
N TYR A 410 20.89 30.16 7.16
CA TYR A 410 19.95 30.29 8.27
C TYR A 410 20.47 29.59 9.54
N VAL A 411 21.01 28.38 9.40
CA VAL A 411 21.59 27.62 10.52
C VAL A 411 22.79 28.35 11.10
N SER A 412 23.66 28.92 10.27
CA SER A 412 24.81 29.72 10.68
C SER A 412 24.42 31.05 11.31
N ALA A 413 23.45 31.76 10.71
CA ALA A 413 22.95 33.03 11.22
C ALA A 413 22.29 32.94 12.60
N ASN A 414 21.84 31.76 12.99
CA ASN A 414 21.19 31.53 14.29
C ASN A 414 22.03 30.68 15.25
N HIS A 415 23.35 30.56 15.01
CA HIS A 415 24.29 29.80 15.86
C HIS A 415 23.85 28.37 16.15
N LEU A 416 23.32 27.67 15.14
CA LEU A 416 22.72 26.35 15.27
C LEU A 416 23.66 25.19 14.88
N LEU A 417 24.87 25.52 14.42
CA LEU A 417 25.98 24.57 14.28
C LEU A 417 26.63 24.34 15.62
N PRO A 418 27.04 23.14 16.00
CA PRO A 418 27.87 22.91 17.16
C PRO A 418 29.21 23.68 16.97
N GLU A 419 29.68 24.36 18.01
CA GLU A 419 31.05 24.86 18.07
C GLU A 419 32.05 23.72 18.02
#